data_d3ebd693d6c5eba0a429056698f9e5c2
#
_entry.id   d3ebd693d6c5eba0a429056698f9e5c2
#
_cell.length_a   1.000
_cell.length_b   1.000
_cell.length_c   1.000
_cell.angle_alpha   90.00
_cell.angle_beta   90.00
_cell.angle_gamma   90.00
#
_symmetry.space_group_name_H-M   'P 1'
#
loop_
_entity.id
_entity.type
_entity.pdbx_description
1 polymer ?
#
loop_
_entity_poly.entity_id
_entity_poly.type
_entity_poly.pdbx_seq_one_letter_code
_entity_poly.pdbx_strand_id
1 'polypeptide(L)'
;MKTRTPYDRNDLRIRRKDKVVEIGSGHSPMYRSDVIVEKYINNNTHRCGDIKIYPHQTFINADGENLPFKNKEFDYVICNQVLEHAEHPDLFLNELSRIAQRGYIETPSLLGEHLFPKQSHKWVILDIEGKLVFFEKTKMPGNYENNYGSLFLDYLPYQ
;
A
#
# COMPACT_ATOMS: atom_id res chain seq x y z
N MET A 1 -0.35 -19.75 -18.17
CA MET A 1 0.78 -18.81 -18.18
C MET A 1 1.20 -18.60 -16.72
N LYS A 2 2.42 -18.96 -16.33
CA LYS A 2 2.86 -18.70 -14.93
C LYS A 2 2.99 -17.20 -14.75
N THR A 3 2.17 -16.61 -13.89
CA THR A 3 2.31 -15.22 -13.45
C THR A 3 3.53 -15.14 -12.53
N ARG A 4 4.59 -14.44 -12.96
CA ARG A 4 5.71 -14.12 -12.09
C ARG A 4 5.23 -13.09 -11.07
N THR A 5 5.43 -13.37 -9.79
CA THR A 5 5.28 -12.36 -8.75
C THR A 5 6.29 -11.23 -9.00
N PRO A 6 5.91 -9.95 -9.09
CA PRO A 6 6.86 -8.86 -9.19
C PRO A 6 7.75 -8.81 -7.94
N TYR A 7 8.99 -8.39 -8.10
CA TYR A 7 9.92 -8.22 -6.98
C TYR A 7 9.50 -7.06 -6.07
N ASP A 8 9.13 -5.96 -6.70
CA ASP A 8 8.56 -4.76 -6.06
C ASP A 8 7.69 -3.98 -7.06
N ARG A 9 7.18 -2.82 -6.63
CA ARG A 9 6.34 -1.95 -7.47
C ARG A 9 7.05 -1.44 -8.75
N ASN A 10 8.38 -1.48 -8.85
CA ASN A 10 9.11 -1.05 -10.03
C ASN A 10 9.22 -2.15 -11.09
N ASP A 11 8.94 -3.42 -10.72
CA ASP A 11 8.93 -4.58 -11.62
C ASP A 11 7.51 -4.90 -12.15
N LEU A 12 6.57 -3.96 -12.05
CA LEU A 12 5.19 -4.18 -12.49
C LEU A 12 5.06 -4.20 -14.00
N ARG A 13 4.39 -5.25 -14.53
CA ARG A 13 4.10 -5.37 -15.96
C ARG A 13 2.83 -4.61 -16.34
N ILE A 14 2.90 -3.29 -16.35
CA ILE A 14 1.84 -2.39 -16.78
C ILE A 14 2.03 -2.12 -18.27
N ARG A 15 1.00 -2.37 -19.07
CA ARG A 15 1.05 -2.09 -20.51
C ARG A 15 1.01 -0.60 -20.75
N ARG A 16 1.61 -0.13 -21.84
CA ARG A 16 1.64 1.32 -22.17
C ARG A 16 0.24 1.94 -22.29
N LYS A 17 -0.74 1.17 -22.73
CA LYS A 17 -2.14 1.61 -22.93
C LYS A 17 -3.03 1.47 -21.70
N ASP A 18 -2.56 0.80 -20.64
CA ASP A 18 -3.39 0.58 -19.45
C ASP A 18 -3.65 1.91 -18.74
N LYS A 19 -4.90 2.14 -18.34
CA LYS A 19 -5.29 3.24 -17.45
C LYS A 19 -5.00 2.80 -16.00
N VAL A 20 -4.15 3.54 -15.30
CA VAL A 20 -3.58 3.15 -14.01
C VAL A 20 -4.02 4.11 -12.91
N VAL A 21 -4.51 3.57 -11.79
CA VAL A 21 -4.76 4.32 -10.56
C VAL A 21 -3.84 3.84 -9.45
N GLU A 22 -3.33 4.75 -8.65
CA GLU A 22 -2.53 4.45 -7.46
C GLU A 22 -3.22 5.02 -6.22
N ILE A 23 -3.42 4.16 -5.22
CA ILE A 23 -4.08 4.50 -3.97
C ILE A 23 -3.03 4.68 -2.88
N GLY A 24 -2.98 5.87 -2.27
CA GLY A 24 -2.07 6.16 -1.17
C GLY A 24 -0.60 6.28 -1.58
N SER A 25 -0.31 6.95 -2.68
CA SER A 25 1.08 7.12 -3.19
C SER A 25 1.97 8.01 -2.32
N GLY A 26 1.36 8.91 -1.55
CA GLY A 26 2.03 9.85 -0.66
C GLY A 26 3.06 10.73 -1.39
N HIS A 27 4.29 10.70 -0.84
CA HIS A 27 5.42 11.48 -1.37
C HIS A 27 6.17 10.79 -2.53
N SER A 28 5.79 9.56 -2.88
CA SER A 28 6.52 8.73 -3.86
C SER A 28 5.60 8.04 -4.87
N PRO A 29 4.82 8.81 -5.66
CA PRO A 29 3.94 8.23 -6.67
C PRO A 29 4.73 7.57 -7.79
N MET A 30 4.18 6.51 -8.36
CA MET A 30 4.71 5.96 -9.59
C MET A 30 4.46 6.91 -10.77
N TYR A 31 5.50 7.17 -11.55
CA TYR A 31 5.37 8.01 -12.75
C TYR A 31 4.36 7.45 -13.75
N ARG A 32 4.15 6.11 -13.75
CA ARG A 32 3.23 5.42 -14.67
C ARG A 32 1.76 5.56 -14.29
N SER A 33 1.44 6.01 -13.09
CA SER A 33 0.06 6.17 -12.64
C SER A 33 -0.59 7.38 -13.31
N ASP A 34 -1.81 7.21 -13.81
CA ASP A 34 -2.58 8.28 -14.46
C ASP A 34 -3.41 9.05 -13.43
N VAL A 35 -3.86 8.35 -12.37
CA VAL A 35 -4.67 8.90 -11.28
C VAL A 35 -4.04 8.55 -9.95
N ILE A 36 -3.96 9.53 -9.05
CA ILE A 36 -3.47 9.41 -7.68
C ILE A 36 -4.62 9.67 -6.72
N VAL A 37 -4.83 8.77 -5.78
CA VAL A 37 -5.86 8.92 -4.74
C VAL A 37 -5.21 8.99 -3.36
N GLU A 38 -5.59 10.01 -2.58
CA GLU A 38 -5.13 10.20 -1.21
C GLU A 38 -6.30 10.52 -0.27
N LYS A 39 -6.34 9.88 0.88
CA LYS A 39 -7.33 10.15 1.94
C LYS A 39 -6.93 11.37 2.78
N TYR A 40 -5.68 11.40 3.24
CA TYR A 40 -5.17 12.43 4.17
C TYR A 40 -4.33 13.45 3.42
N ILE A 41 -4.88 14.65 3.18
CA ILE A 41 -4.20 15.71 2.42
C ILE A 41 -3.53 16.77 3.30
N ASN A 42 -3.99 16.92 4.55
CA ASN A 42 -3.61 18.03 5.42
C ASN A 42 -2.49 17.69 6.43
N ASN A 43 -2.04 16.44 6.46
CA ASN A 43 -1.00 16.01 7.40
C ASN A 43 -0.18 14.85 6.82
N ASN A 44 0.99 14.63 7.40
CA ASN A 44 1.93 13.58 6.99
C ASN A 44 1.99 12.40 7.99
N THR A 45 0.94 12.20 8.80
CA THR A 45 0.92 11.16 9.85
C THR A 45 1.19 9.75 9.31
N HIS A 46 0.74 9.46 8.08
CA HIS A 46 0.87 8.13 7.45
C HIS A 46 1.93 8.10 6.34
N ARG A 47 2.71 9.17 6.14
CA ARG A 47 3.72 9.26 5.07
C ARG A 47 4.96 10.04 5.51
N CYS A 48 6.09 9.82 4.83
CA CYS A 48 7.37 10.44 5.19
C CYS A 48 7.61 11.83 4.57
N GLY A 49 6.63 12.41 3.86
CA GLY A 49 6.77 13.72 3.20
C GLY A 49 5.48 14.19 2.56
N ASP A 50 5.52 15.36 1.93
CA ASP A 50 4.36 15.96 1.28
C ASP A 50 3.92 15.15 0.05
N ILE A 51 2.62 15.23 -0.26
CA ILE A 51 2.07 14.58 -1.46
C ILE A 51 2.77 15.13 -2.69
N LYS A 52 3.24 14.21 -3.53
CA LYS A 52 3.83 14.52 -4.82
C LYS A 52 2.89 14.10 -5.93
N ILE A 53 2.75 14.94 -6.96
CA ILE A 53 1.93 14.67 -8.14
C ILE A 53 2.74 15.09 -9.36
N TYR A 54 2.80 14.21 -10.36
CA TYR A 54 3.41 14.60 -11.66
C TYR A 54 2.41 15.36 -12.53
N PRO A 55 2.87 16.23 -13.44
CA PRO A 55 1.98 17.12 -14.24
C PRO A 55 0.92 16.40 -15.08
N HIS A 56 1.13 15.12 -15.42
CA HIS A 56 0.18 14.33 -16.21
C HIS A 56 -0.82 13.57 -15.35
N GLN A 57 -0.63 13.55 -14.02
CA GLN A 57 -1.47 12.79 -13.10
C GLN A 57 -2.67 13.61 -12.64
N THR A 58 -3.83 12.97 -12.53
CA THR A 58 -5.02 13.54 -11.91
C THR A 58 -5.04 13.17 -10.44
N PHE A 59 -5.20 14.17 -9.58
CA PHE A 59 -5.30 13.97 -8.14
C PHE A 59 -6.76 13.91 -7.68
N ILE A 60 -7.09 12.92 -6.87
CA ILE A 60 -8.42 12.74 -6.26
C ILE A 60 -8.26 12.57 -4.75
N ASN A 61 -8.97 13.38 -3.97
CA ASN A 61 -9.06 13.16 -2.53
C ASN A 61 -10.25 12.24 -2.24
N ALA A 62 -9.97 11.01 -1.83
CA ALA A 62 -10.99 10.00 -1.51
C ALA A 62 -10.47 8.96 -0.53
N ASP A 63 -11.41 8.24 0.11
CA ASP A 63 -11.11 7.08 0.94
C ASP A 63 -11.00 5.83 0.07
N GLY A 64 -9.95 5.02 0.29
CA GLY A 64 -9.75 3.74 -0.39
C GLY A 64 -10.88 2.72 -0.13
N GLU A 65 -11.64 2.90 0.95
CA GLU A 65 -12.81 2.09 1.30
C GLU A 65 -14.10 2.54 0.58
N ASN A 66 -14.07 3.70 -0.11
CA ASN A 66 -15.20 4.24 -0.87
C ASN A 66 -14.69 5.14 -2.01
N LEU A 67 -14.33 4.52 -3.13
CA LEU A 67 -13.69 5.18 -4.25
C LEU A 67 -14.73 5.75 -5.25
N PRO A 68 -14.57 7.01 -5.71
CA PRO A 68 -15.56 7.68 -6.58
C PRO A 68 -15.41 7.29 -8.06
N PHE A 69 -15.17 6.01 -8.33
CA PHE A 69 -14.94 5.49 -9.68
C PHE A 69 -16.00 4.48 -10.09
N LYS A 70 -16.19 4.31 -11.39
CA LYS A 70 -17.05 3.28 -11.95
C LYS A 70 -16.41 1.89 -11.83
N ASN A 71 -17.24 0.86 -11.94
CA ASN A 71 -16.74 -0.51 -11.99
C ASN A 71 -15.82 -0.69 -13.21
N LYS A 72 -14.63 -1.29 -12.96
CA LYS A 72 -13.62 -1.57 -14.00
C LYS A 72 -13.22 -0.33 -14.82
N GLU A 73 -13.19 0.83 -14.18
CA GLU A 73 -12.77 2.07 -14.82
C GLU A 73 -11.28 2.07 -15.18
N PHE A 74 -10.48 1.28 -14.45
CA PHE A 74 -9.04 1.16 -14.64
C PHE A 74 -8.64 -0.24 -15.09
N ASP A 75 -7.56 -0.31 -15.87
CA ASP A 75 -6.94 -1.57 -16.25
C ASP A 75 -6.07 -2.13 -15.11
N TYR A 76 -5.50 -1.22 -14.29
CA TYR A 76 -4.57 -1.57 -13.23
C TYR A 76 -4.69 -0.65 -12.01
N VAL A 77 -4.69 -1.24 -10.81
CA VAL A 77 -4.59 -0.49 -9.54
C VAL A 77 -3.29 -0.84 -8.82
N ILE A 78 -2.67 0.17 -8.22
CA ILE A 78 -1.48 0.04 -7.38
C ILE A 78 -1.87 0.47 -5.97
N CYS A 79 -1.55 -0.36 -4.99
CA CYS A 79 -1.73 -0.09 -3.57
C CYS A 79 -0.47 -0.56 -2.84
N ASN A 80 0.39 0.38 -2.47
CA ASN A 80 1.70 0.10 -1.90
C ASN A 80 1.82 0.71 -0.51
N GLN A 81 1.94 -0.12 0.53
CA GLN A 81 2.07 0.28 1.94
C GLN A 81 0.89 1.14 2.42
N VAL A 82 -0.34 0.69 2.17
CA VAL A 82 -1.58 1.40 2.51
C VAL A 82 -2.61 0.50 3.18
N LEU A 83 -2.76 -0.74 2.70
CA LEU A 83 -3.82 -1.64 3.17
C LEU A 83 -3.71 -1.96 4.67
N GLU A 84 -2.51 -1.95 5.22
CA GLU A 84 -2.23 -2.13 6.65
C GLU A 84 -2.80 -1.02 7.54
N HIS A 85 -3.16 0.13 6.96
CA HIS A 85 -3.79 1.26 7.65
C HIS A 85 -5.32 1.28 7.56
N ALA A 86 -5.94 0.43 6.73
CA ALA A 86 -7.38 0.45 6.48
C ALA A 86 -8.18 0.21 7.77
N GLU A 87 -9.31 0.90 7.91
CA GLU A 87 -10.28 0.61 8.99
C GLU A 87 -10.99 -0.72 8.71
N HIS A 88 -11.43 -0.89 7.45
CA HIS A 88 -12.17 -2.04 6.96
C HIS A 88 -11.45 -2.61 5.72
N PRO A 89 -10.44 -3.49 5.90
CA PRO A 89 -9.65 -4.01 4.78
C PRO A 89 -10.46 -4.82 3.76
N ASP A 90 -11.56 -5.42 4.17
CA ASP A 90 -12.53 -6.08 3.30
C ASP A 90 -13.21 -5.09 2.33
N LEU A 91 -13.67 -3.94 2.82
CA LEU A 91 -14.24 -2.87 2.00
C LEU A 91 -13.16 -2.31 1.05
N PHE A 92 -11.96 -2.08 1.56
CA PHE A 92 -10.84 -1.59 0.78
C PHE A 92 -10.52 -2.53 -0.39
N LEU A 93 -10.38 -3.83 -0.14
CA LEU A 93 -10.12 -4.84 -1.17
C LEU A 93 -11.26 -4.97 -2.18
N ASN A 94 -12.51 -4.87 -1.71
CA ASN A 94 -13.68 -4.88 -2.58
C ASN A 94 -13.65 -3.67 -3.54
N GLU A 95 -13.29 -2.49 -3.06
CA GLU A 95 -13.15 -1.30 -3.89
C GLU A 95 -12.02 -1.45 -4.92
N LEU A 96 -10.83 -1.91 -4.51
CA LEU A 96 -9.75 -2.17 -5.47
C LEU A 96 -10.19 -3.14 -6.57
N SER A 97 -10.85 -4.24 -6.16
CA SER A 97 -11.36 -5.25 -7.09
C SER A 97 -12.49 -4.70 -7.98
N ARG A 98 -13.32 -3.79 -7.47
CA ARG A 98 -14.42 -3.18 -8.21
C ARG A 98 -13.92 -2.24 -9.30
N ILE A 99 -12.96 -1.38 -8.97
CA ILE A 99 -12.51 -0.30 -9.88
C ILE A 99 -11.51 -0.76 -10.94
N ALA A 100 -10.76 -1.84 -10.71
CA ALA A 100 -9.70 -2.28 -11.63
C ALA A 100 -9.84 -3.75 -12.05
N GLN A 101 -9.28 -4.06 -13.23
CA GLN A 101 -9.25 -5.43 -13.76
C GLN A 101 -8.12 -6.26 -13.16
N ARG A 102 -6.99 -5.61 -12.86
CA ARG A 102 -5.77 -6.19 -12.30
C ARG A 102 -5.18 -5.22 -11.30
N GLY A 103 -4.34 -5.70 -10.42
CA GLY A 103 -3.68 -4.81 -9.48
C GLY A 103 -2.44 -5.41 -8.86
N TYR A 104 -1.79 -4.57 -8.08
CA TYR A 104 -0.66 -4.88 -7.22
C TYR A 104 -0.93 -4.32 -5.84
N ILE A 105 -0.75 -5.15 -4.83
CA ILE A 105 -0.83 -4.78 -3.42
C ILE A 105 0.49 -5.18 -2.79
N GLU A 106 1.09 -4.25 -2.06
CA GLU A 106 2.29 -4.49 -1.26
C GLU A 106 2.03 -4.00 0.16
N THR A 107 2.36 -4.82 1.13
CA THR A 107 2.25 -4.53 2.56
C THR A 107 3.54 -4.96 3.27
N PRO A 108 3.83 -4.44 4.47
CA PRO A 108 4.98 -4.89 5.24
C PRO A 108 4.94 -6.41 5.46
N SER A 109 6.09 -7.04 5.36
CA SER A 109 6.22 -8.44 5.77
C SER A 109 6.08 -8.58 7.28
N LEU A 110 5.72 -9.78 7.77
CA LEU A 110 5.67 -10.06 9.22
C LEU A 110 6.99 -9.69 9.91
N LEU A 111 8.12 -10.04 9.30
CA LEU A 111 9.44 -9.70 9.84
C LEU A 111 9.68 -8.18 9.85
N GLY A 112 9.30 -7.52 8.76
CA GLY A 112 9.39 -6.06 8.67
C GLY A 112 8.54 -5.36 9.73
N GLU A 113 7.30 -5.83 9.94
CA GLU A 113 6.42 -5.28 10.97
C GLU A 113 6.93 -5.56 12.39
N HIS A 114 7.62 -6.68 12.61
CA HIS A 114 8.22 -7.00 13.89
C HIS A 114 9.47 -6.17 14.20
N LEU A 115 10.34 -5.96 13.19
CA LEU A 115 11.58 -5.22 13.36
C LEU A 115 11.37 -3.69 13.36
N PHE A 116 10.43 -3.21 12.56
CA PHE A 116 10.13 -1.78 12.34
C PHE A 116 8.64 -1.50 12.54
N PRO A 117 8.09 -1.77 13.73
CA PRO A 117 6.66 -1.59 13.96
C PRO A 117 6.27 -0.12 13.82
N LYS A 118 5.17 0.14 13.12
CA LYS A 118 4.55 1.47 13.07
C LYS A 118 3.24 1.44 13.84
N GLN A 119 3.04 2.39 14.73
CA GLN A 119 1.79 2.50 15.51
C GLN A 119 0.56 2.73 14.62
N SER A 120 0.76 3.35 13.45
CA SER A 120 -0.31 3.59 12.48
C SER A 120 -0.77 2.35 11.72
N HIS A 121 -0.02 1.24 11.77
CA HIS A 121 -0.42 -0.02 11.15
C HIS A 121 -1.42 -0.74 12.07
N LYS A 122 -2.60 -1.03 11.54
CA LYS A 122 -3.68 -1.75 12.25
C LYS A 122 -3.61 -3.24 12.01
N TRP A 123 -3.10 -3.64 10.85
CA TRP A 123 -3.12 -5.01 10.38
C TRP A 123 -1.72 -5.53 10.05
N VAL A 124 -1.47 -6.76 10.46
CA VAL A 124 -0.41 -7.60 9.90
C VAL A 124 -1.06 -8.49 8.85
N ILE A 125 -0.54 -8.43 7.62
CA ILE A 125 -1.15 -9.07 6.46
C ILE A 125 -0.18 -10.12 5.92
N LEU A 126 -0.64 -11.35 5.78
CA LEU A 126 0.15 -12.46 5.28
C LEU A 126 -0.50 -13.06 4.05
N ASP A 127 0.32 -13.48 3.08
CA ASP A 127 -0.12 -14.40 2.01
C ASP A 127 0.12 -15.84 2.49
N ILE A 128 -0.96 -16.55 2.74
CA ILE A 128 -0.91 -17.96 3.12
C ILE A 128 -1.66 -18.76 2.06
N GLU A 129 -0.91 -19.53 1.28
CA GLU A 129 -1.45 -20.38 0.19
C GLU A 129 -2.30 -19.59 -0.81
N GLY A 130 -1.87 -18.38 -1.17
CA GLY A 130 -2.58 -17.51 -2.10
C GLY A 130 -3.82 -16.82 -1.53
N LYS A 131 -3.96 -16.81 -0.21
CA LYS A 131 -5.02 -16.09 0.52
C LYS A 131 -4.43 -15.01 1.40
N LEU A 132 -4.98 -13.81 1.35
CA LEU A 132 -4.62 -12.76 2.28
C LEU A 132 -5.28 -13.03 3.64
N VAL A 133 -4.45 -13.19 4.65
CA VAL A 133 -4.88 -13.41 6.05
C VAL A 133 -4.53 -12.17 6.85
N PHE A 134 -5.50 -11.62 7.53
CA PHE A 134 -5.39 -10.39 8.31
C PHE A 134 -5.39 -10.69 9.79
N PHE A 135 -4.38 -10.19 10.50
CA PHE A 135 -4.31 -10.22 11.94
C PHE A 135 -4.39 -8.79 12.47
N GLU A 136 -5.39 -8.51 13.28
CA GLU A 136 -5.48 -7.22 13.95
C GLU A 136 -4.33 -7.10 14.96
N LYS A 137 -3.49 -6.08 14.77
CA LYS A 137 -2.23 -5.92 15.50
C LYS A 137 -2.43 -5.83 17.02
N THR A 138 -3.51 -5.19 17.47
CA THR A 138 -3.87 -5.08 18.88
C THR A 138 -4.24 -6.40 19.53
N LYS A 139 -4.58 -7.42 18.74
CA LYS A 139 -4.95 -8.76 19.22
C LYS A 139 -3.84 -9.80 19.07
N MET A 140 -2.71 -9.42 18.48
CA MET A 140 -1.58 -10.34 18.30
C MET A 140 -0.76 -10.46 19.60
N PRO A 141 -0.29 -11.68 19.94
CA PRO A 141 0.68 -11.84 21.01
C PRO A 141 2.02 -11.24 20.58
N GLY A 142 2.62 -10.41 21.44
CA GLY A 142 3.92 -9.80 21.20
C GLY A 142 3.95 -8.32 21.58
N ASN A 143 5.15 -7.77 21.68
CA ASN A 143 5.35 -6.35 21.92
C ASN A 143 5.77 -5.68 20.61
N TYR A 144 4.82 -5.04 19.93
CA TYR A 144 5.06 -4.26 18.70
C TYR A 144 5.40 -2.79 19.00
N GLU A 145 5.71 -2.45 20.25
CA GLU A 145 6.15 -1.11 20.65
C GLU A 145 7.66 -0.93 20.50
N ASN A 146 8.42 -2.04 20.55
CA ASN A 146 9.87 -2.01 20.45
C ASN A 146 10.32 -1.95 19.00
N ASN A 147 10.96 -0.86 18.63
CA ASN A 147 11.59 -0.73 17.32
C ASN A 147 13.00 -1.38 17.34
N TYR A 148 13.06 -2.65 16.98
CA TYR A 148 14.35 -3.36 16.84
C TYR A 148 15.12 -2.94 15.59
N GLY A 149 14.48 -2.24 14.65
CA GLY A 149 15.12 -1.80 13.42
C GLY A 149 16.25 -0.80 13.66
N SER A 150 16.17 0.03 14.70
CA SER A 150 17.25 0.95 15.08
C SER A 150 18.56 0.19 15.40
N LEU A 151 18.47 -0.99 15.99
CA LEU A 151 19.65 -1.84 16.23
C LEU A 151 20.37 -2.19 14.91
N PHE A 152 19.59 -2.52 13.87
CA PHE A 152 20.15 -2.93 12.57
C PHE A 152 20.58 -1.76 11.70
N LEU A 153 19.89 -0.64 11.77
CA LEU A 153 20.16 0.52 10.91
C LEU A 153 21.16 1.50 11.52
N ASP A 154 21.05 1.72 12.83
CA ASP A 154 21.78 2.80 13.49
C ASP A 154 23.01 2.30 14.26
N TYR A 155 22.95 1.09 14.82
CA TYR A 155 24.00 0.56 15.69
C TYR A 155 24.93 -0.42 15.02
N LEU A 156 24.42 -1.51 14.43
CA LEU A 156 25.25 -2.57 13.88
C LEU A 156 26.19 -2.15 12.74
N PRO A 157 25.86 -1.18 11.86
CA PRO A 157 26.77 -0.73 10.83
C PRO A 157 28.07 -0.10 11.36
N TYR A 158 28.11 0.28 12.64
CA TYR A 158 29.24 0.95 13.27
C TYR A 158 30.06 0.03 14.20
N GLN A 159 29.75 -1.27 14.24
CA GLN A 159 30.49 -2.28 14.98
C GLN A 159 31.43 -3.04 14.04
#